data_1d1670da86374e5332e28661db99bacb
#
_entry.id   1d1670da86374e5332e28661db99bacb
#
_cell.length_a   1.000
_cell.length_b   1.000
_cell.length_c   1.000
_cell.angle_alpha   90.00
_cell.angle_beta   90.00
_cell.angle_gamma   90.00
#
_symmetry.space_group_name_H-M   'P 1'
#
loop_
_entity.id
_entity.type
_entity.pdbx_description
1 polymer ?
#
loop_
_entity_poly.entity_id
_entity_poly.type
_entity_poly.pdbx_seq_one_letter_code
_entity_poly.pdbx_strand_id
1 'polypeptide(L)'
;MFSIANGNLQNEVNGETNSTDKDVTVDSIKRLNPETLFDSSPLGFSQVVIAPEGDTAYISGQGAFDANGNIIGETFKEQLPIVFKNIKHALEAIDAKPENVVKFQVFIVNHNEEYLEQLHNETIEFFGSNFPANTLIPVPRLALDNMLVEIDAIVVIPNK
;
A
#
# COMPACT_ATOMS: atom_id res chain seq x y z
N MET A 1 -12.19 -80.28 25.45
CA MET A 1 -11.52 -79.81 26.64
C MET A 1 -10.50 -78.80 26.31
N PHE A 2 -10.61 -77.64 26.82
CA PHE A 2 -10.11 -76.42 26.26
C PHE A 2 -8.71 -76.04 26.74
N SER A 3 -7.84 -75.60 25.83
CA SER A 3 -6.57 -74.94 26.14
C SER A 3 -6.59 -73.56 25.63
N ILE A 4 -6.32 -72.60 26.47
CA ILE A 4 -6.29 -71.15 26.19
C ILE A 4 -4.83 -70.79 25.95
N ALA A 5 -4.53 -70.25 24.76
CA ALA A 5 -3.23 -69.68 24.47
C ALA A 5 -3.32 -68.15 24.63
N ASN A 6 -2.54 -67.64 25.58
CA ASN A 6 -2.31 -66.21 25.76
C ASN A 6 -1.34 -65.72 24.70
N GLY A 7 -1.80 -64.82 23.81
CA GLY A 7 -0.96 -64.06 22.94
C GLY A 7 -0.76 -62.63 23.46
N ASN A 8 0.46 -62.30 23.83
CA ASN A 8 0.91 -61.00 24.22
C ASN A 8 1.03 -60.13 22.97
N LEU A 9 0.18 -59.14 22.86
CA LEU A 9 0.33 -58.07 21.87
C LEU A 9 1.01 -56.86 22.54
N GLN A 10 2.27 -56.67 22.24
CA GLN A 10 2.97 -55.41 22.52
C GLN A 10 2.48 -54.39 21.53
N ASN A 11 1.81 -53.36 22.04
CA ASN A 11 1.51 -52.16 21.29
C ASN A 11 2.77 -51.26 21.29
N GLU A 12 3.46 -51.23 20.17
CA GLU A 12 4.40 -50.19 19.88
C GLU A 12 3.60 -48.89 19.55
N VAL A 13 3.68 -47.92 20.44
CA VAL A 13 3.19 -46.57 20.21
C VAL A 13 4.23 -45.86 19.39
N ASN A 14 4.11 -45.88 18.05
CA ASN A 14 4.82 -44.99 17.18
C ASN A 14 4.27 -43.59 17.40
N GLY A 15 5.00 -42.78 18.17
CA GLY A 15 4.80 -41.34 18.28
C GLY A 15 5.20 -40.68 17.00
N GLU A 16 4.26 -40.51 16.05
CA GLU A 16 4.38 -39.55 15.01
C GLU A 16 4.22 -38.14 15.62
N THR A 17 5.34 -37.48 15.86
CA THR A 17 5.36 -36.04 16.08
C THR A 17 5.02 -35.39 14.77
N ASN A 18 3.74 -35.12 14.56
CA ASN A 18 3.26 -34.29 13.50
C ASN A 18 3.65 -32.82 13.83
N SER A 19 4.89 -32.45 13.55
CA SER A 19 5.28 -31.04 13.50
C SER A 19 4.63 -30.47 12.25
N THR A 20 3.40 -29.99 12.38
CA THR A 20 2.88 -29.04 11.43
C THR A 20 3.61 -27.72 11.68
N ASP A 21 4.82 -27.61 11.13
CA ASP A 21 5.38 -26.33 10.76
C ASP A 21 4.39 -25.75 9.75
N LYS A 22 3.41 -25.01 10.27
CA LYS A 22 2.71 -24.03 9.45
C LYS A 22 3.78 -23.05 9.01
N ASP A 23 4.21 -23.23 7.77
CA ASP A 23 4.93 -22.21 7.05
C ASP A 23 4.11 -20.93 7.19
N VAL A 24 4.50 -20.05 8.12
CA VAL A 24 3.85 -18.76 8.33
C VAL A 24 4.31 -17.93 7.15
N THR A 25 3.61 -18.12 6.02
CA THR A 25 3.73 -17.19 4.90
C THR A 25 3.28 -15.84 5.45
N VAL A 26 4.25 -14.94 5.64
CA VAL A 26 3.96 -13.55 5.95
C VAL A 26 3.02 -13.08 4.84
N ASP A 27 1.76 -12.85 5.17
CA ASP A 27 0.76 -12.42 4.20
C ASP A 27 1.26 -11.10 3.58
N SER A 28 1.53 -11.12 2.29
CA SER A 28 1.95 -9.94 1.54
C SER A 28 0.75 -9.11 1.11
N ILE A 29 0.95 -7.82 0.88
CA ILE A 29 -0.06 -6.95 0.27
C ILE A 29 -0.42 -7.51 -1.12
N LYS A 30 -1.70 -7.83 -1.34
CA LYS A 30 -2.21 -8.34 -2.63
C LYS A 30 -2.84 -7.20 -3.42
N ARG A 31 -2.40 -7.05 -4.66
CA ARG A 31 -2.89 -6.03 -5.62
C ARG A 31 -3.60 -6.72 -6.75
N LEU A 32 -4.83 -6.32 -7.01
CA LEU A 32 -5.71 -7.04 -7.93
C LEU A 32 -6.34 -6.08 -8.95
N ASN A 33 -6.31 -6.51 -10.21
CA ASN A 33 -7.08 -5.91 -11.30
C ASN A 33 -7.98 -7.02 -11.88
N PRO A 34 -9.23 -7.19 -11.34
CA PRO A 34 -10.14 -8.22 -11.80
C PRO A 34 -10.46 -8.08 -13.29
N GLU A 35 -10.52 -9.18 -14.03
CA GLU A 35 -10.82 -9.20 -15.49
C GLU A 35 -12.19 -8.58 -15.84
N THR A 36 -13.11 -8.50 -14.88
CA THR A 36 -14.41 -7.83 -15.04
C THR A 36 -14.34 -6.30 -14.97
N LEU A 37 -13.19 -5.75 -14.63
CA LEU A 37 -12.91 -4.32 -14.62
C LEU A 37 -11.82 -4.00 -15.66
N PHE A 38 -11.69 -2.72 -16.05
CA PHE A 38 -10.60 -2.35 -16.92
C PHE A 38 -9.24 -2.50 -16.20
N ASP A 39 -8.19 -2.84 -16.93
CA ASP A 39 -6.84 -2.89 -16.37
C ASP A 39 -6.35 -1.48 -16.06
N SER A 40 -6.17 -1.20 -14.77
CA SER A 40 -5.71 0.09 -14.27
C SER A 40 -4.19 0.20 -14.12
N SER A 41 -3.45 -0.91 -14.33
CA SER A 41 -1.98 -0.92 -14.20
C SER A 41 -1.30 0.13 -15.10
N PRO A 42 -1.72 0.30 -16.39
CA PRO A 42 -1.17 1.34 -17.23
C PRO A 42 -1.45 2.77 -16.75
N LEU A 43 -2.39 2.94 -15.83
CA LEU A 43 -2.75 4.23 -15.23
C LEU A 43 -2.14 4.43 -13.84
N GLY A 44 -1.29 3.51 -13.37
CA GLY A 44 -0.54 3.64 -12.12
C GLY A 44 -1.33 3.38 -10.85
N PHE A 45 -2.41 2.57 -10.90
CA PHE A 45 -3.14 2.17 -9.69
C PHE A 45 -3.67 0.74 -9.78
N SER A 46 -4.01 0.16 -8.63
CA SER A 46 -4.71 -1.13 -8.52
C SER A 46 -6.19 -0.90 -8.26
N GLN A 47 -7.05 -1.72 -8.87
CA GLN A 47 -8.50 -1.68 -8.64
C GLN A 47 -8.85 -2.08 -7.19
N VAL A 48 -8.15 -3.09 -6.65
CA VAL A 48 -8.35 -3.59 -5.30
C VAL A 48 -7.00 -3.89 -4.66
N VAL A 49 -6.85 -3.50 -3.40
CA VAL A 49 -5.71 -3.88 -2.58
C VAL A 49 -6.21 -4.57 -1.33
N ILE A 50 -5.67 -5.76 -1.05
CA ILE A 50 -5.92 -6.48 0.21
C ILE A 50 -4.65 -6.36 1.05
N ALA A 51 -4.79 -5.73 2.22
CA ALA A 51 -3.71 -5.60 3.17
C ALA A 51 -3.66 -6.83 4.09
N PRO A 52 -2.47 -7.33 4.46
CA PRO A 52 -2.32 -8.34 5.51
C PRO A 52 -2.57 -7.75 6.89
N GLU A 53 -2.51 -8.59 7.92
CA GLU A 53 -2.39 -8.09 9.30
C GLU A 53 -1.08 -7.31 9.48
N GLY A 54 -1.16 -6.22 10.24
CA GLY A 54 -0.02 -5.36 10.49
C GLY A 54 -0.44 -4.02 11.09
N ASP A 55 0.54 -3.19 11.42
CA ASP A 55 0.28 -1.84 11.87
C ASP A 55 -0.22 -0.97 10.74
N THR A 56 -1.36 -0.31 10.96
CA THR A 56 -1.92 0.63 9.98
C THR A 56 -1.54 2.05 10.35
N ALA A 57 -0.85 2.74 9.45
CA ALA A 57 -0.53 4.16 9.57
C ALA A 57 -1.35 4.99 8.58
N TYR A 58 -1.77 6.15 9.02
CA TYR A 58 -2.50 7.14 8.25
C TYR A 58 -1.59 8.35 8.04
N ILE A 59 -1.19 8.61 6.80
CA ILE A 59 -0.44 9.80 6.42
C ILE A 59 -1.45 10.88 6.08
N SER A 60 -1.41 11.98 6.82
CA SER A 60 -2.23 13.17 6.55
C SER A 60 -1.89 13.77 5.19
N GLY A 61 -2.79 14.62 4.67
CA GLY A 61 -2.56 15.34 3.43
C GLY A 61 -1.19 16.03 3.40
N GLN A 62 -0.37 15.68 2.41
CA GLN A 62 0.92 16.27 2.14
C GLN A 62 0.79 17.20 0.95
N GLY A 63 1.11 18.47 1.17
CA GLY A 63 1.26 19.48 0.12
C GLY A 63 2.72 19.71 -0.24
N ALA A 64 2.97 20.64 -1.17
CA ALA A 64 4.31 21.05 -1.54
C ALA A 64 4.90 22.05 -0.51
N PHE A 65 5.17 21.58 0.70
CA PHE A 65 5.71 22.39 1.79
C PHE A 65 7.20 22.14 2.03
N ASP A 66 7.92 23.19 2.42
CA ASP A 66 9.22 23.08 3.05
C ASP A 66 9.08 22.76 4.56
N ALA A 67 10.22 22.57 5.24
CA ALA A 67 10.25 22.27 6.68
C ALA A 67 9.74 23.43 7.58
N ASN A 68 9.58 24.64 7.04
CA ASN A 68 9.04 25.79 7.73
C ASN A 68 7.54 25.99 7.48
N GLY A 69 6.92 25.15 6.65
CA GLY A 69 5.52 25.24 6.28
C GLY A 69 5.23 26.23 5.14
N ASN A 70 6.24 26.67 4.40
CA ASN A 70 6.03 27.49 3.23
C ASN A 70 5.72 26.64 2.01
N ILE A 71 4.78 27.08 1.16
CA ILE A 71 4.50 26.43 -0.12
C ILE A 71 5.67 26.67 -1.06
N ILE A 72 6.14 25.60 -1.72
CA ILE A 72 7.21 25.64 -2.72
C ILE A 72 6.61 25.28 -4.08
N GLY A 73 6.98 26.06 -5.10
CA GLY A 73 6.50 25.91 -6.46
C GLY A 73 5.23 26.70 -6.73
N GLU A 74 5.17 27.32 -7.91
CA GLU A 74 4.04 28.13 -8.37
C GLU A 74 3.11 27.36 -9.31
N THR A 75 3.60 26.24 -9.87
CA THR A 75 2.88 25.42 -10.84
C THR A 75 2.64 24.00 -10.30
N PHE A 76 1.65 23.31 -10.86
CA PHE A 76 1.39 21.91 -10.55
C PHE A 76 2.63 21.03 -10.77
N LYS A 77 3.33 21.24 -11.89
CA LYS A 77 4.57 20.51 -12.26
C LYS A 77 5.68 20.69 -11.23
N GLU A 78 5.78 21.86 -10.60
CA GLU A 78 6.77 22.12 -9.57
C GLU A 78 6.35 21.54 -8.21
N GLN A 79 5.06 21.61 -7.89
CA GLN A 79 4.54 21.14 -6.60
C GLN A 79 4.49 19.60 -6.49
N LEU A 80 4.11 18.91 -7.56
CA LEU A 80 3.84 17.48 -7.53
C LEU A 80 5.03 16.63 -7.04
N PRO A 81 6.27 16.80 -7.56
CA PRO A 81 7.43 16.05 -7.07
C PRO A 81 7.74 16.31 -5.59
N ILE A 82 7.46 17.54 -5.11
CA ILE A 82 7.67 17.91 -3.70
C ILE A 82 6.65 17.18 -2.80
N VAL A 83 5.41 17.06 -3.25
CA VAL A 83 4.39 16.28 -2.53
C VAL A 83 4.80 14.82 -2.40
N PHE A 84 5.24 14.16 -3.48
CA PHE A 84 5.73 12.78 -3.42
C PHE A 84 6.99 12.64 -2.54
N LYS A 85 7.88 13.63 -2.55
CA LYS A 85 9.02 13.68 -1.62
C LYS A 85 8.56 13.77 -0.16
N ASN A 86 7.54 14.57 0.15
CA ASN A 86 7.00 14.69 1.50
C ASN A 86 6.29 13.39 1.94
N ILE A 87 5.56 12.71 1.06
CA ILE A 87 5.04 11.35 1.32
C ILE A 87 6.20 10.38 1.63
N LYS A 88 7.30 10.45 0.86
CA LYS A 88 8.48 9.60 1.12
C LYS A 88 9.06 9.85 2.51
N HIS A 89 9.22 11.12 2.91
CA HIS A 89 9.71 11.46 4.26
C HIS A 89 8.76 10.94 5.35
N ALA A 90 7.44 11.00 5.14
CA ALA A 90 6.47 10.45 6.09
C ALA A 90 6.58 8.91 6.19
N LEU A 91 6.80 8.21 5.07
CA LEU A 91 7.06 6.77 5.06
C LEU A 91 8.35 6.41 5.79
N GLU A 92 9.45 7.13 5.51
CA GLU A 92 10.74 6.93 6.18
C GLU A 92 10.65 7.12 7.70
N ALA A 93 9.83 8.05 8.18
CA ALA A 93 9.63 8.30 9.62
C ALA A 93 8.98 7.12 10.37
N ILE A 94 8.36 6.18 9.67
CA ILE A 94 7.71 4.99 10.21
C ILE A 94 8.36 3.69 9.70
N ASP A 95 9.59 3.75 9.19
CA ASP A 95 10.32 2.62 8.60
C ASP A 95 9.53 1.89 7.49
N ALA A 96 8.62 2.60 6.80
CA ALA A 96 7.86 2.07 5.68
C ALA A 96 8.45 2.51 4.33
N LYS A 97 8.00 1.83 3.27
CA LYS A 97 8.39 2.07 1.88
C LYS A 97 7.16 2.30 1.01
N PRO A 98 7.30 2.83 -0.22
CA PRO A 98 6.18 2.99 -1.15
C PRO A 98 5.35 1.72 -1.34
N GLU A 99 5.97 0.54 -1.33
CA GLU A 99 5.30 -0.76 -1.44
C GLU A 99 4.35 -1.08 -0.27
N ASN A 100 4.49 -0.40 0.87
CA ASN A 100 3.60 -0.54 2.02
C ASN A 100 2.33 0.31 1.91
N VAL A 101 2.28 1.24 0.96
CA VAL A 101 1.07 2.04 0.70
C VAL A 101 0.00 1.15 0.09
N VAL A 102 -1.17 1.11 0.71
CA VAL A 102 -2.32 0.31 0.25
C VAL A 102 -3.37 1.17 -0.44
N LYS A 103 -3.45 2.44 -0.06
CA LYS A 103 -4.32 3.43 -0.69
C LYS A 103 -3.70 4.80 -0.62
N PHE A 104 -3.93 5.62 -1.66
CA PHE A 104 -3.71 7.06 -1.60
C PHE A 104 -4.85 7.81 -2.28
N GLN A 105 -5.05 9.05 -1.90
CA GLN A 105 -6.00 9.96 -2.52
C GLN A 105 -5.26 11.20 -2.98
N VAL A 106 -5.61 11.67 -4.16
CA VAL A 106 -4.99 12.84 -4.77
C VAL A 106 -6.05 13.91 -4.97
N PHE A 107 -5.87 15.04 -4.33
CA PHE A 107 -6.73 16.22 -4.45
C PHE A 107 -6.04 17.22 -5.35
N ILE A 108 -6.71 17.68 -6.43
CA ILE A 108 -6.12 18.55 -7.43
C ILE A 108 -7.03 19.76 -7.69
N VAL A 109 -6.44 20.94 -7.60
CA VAL A 109 -7.10 22.20 -7.99
C VAL A 109 -6.94 22.39 -9.49
N ASN A 110 -8.03 22.79 -10.19
CA ASN A 110 -8.02 23.01 -11.64
C ASN A 110 -7.56 21.80 -12.48
N HIS A 111 -7.92 20.59 -12.07
CA HIS A 111 -7.56 19.35 -12.76
C HIS A 111 -7.83 19.41 -14.26
N ASN A 112 -6.90 18.90 -15.05
CA ASN A 112 -6.95 18.77 -16.51
C ASN A 112 -6.13 17.57 -17.00
N GLU A 113 -6.15 17.28 -18.29
CA GLU A 113 -5.46 16.12 -18.87
C GLU A 113 -3.93 16.20 -18.72
N GLU A 114 -3.34 17.40 -18.81
CA GLU A 114 -1.90 17.60 -18.61
C GLU A 114 -1.49 17.25 -17.17
N TYR A 115 -2.28 17.65 -16.17
CA TYR A 115 -2.04 17.30 -14.76
C TYR A 115 -2.20 15.80 -14.52
N LEU A 116 -3.15 15.17 -15.21
CA LEU A 116 -3.31 13.71 -15.14
C LEU A 116 -2.08 12.98 -15.66
N GLU A 117 -1.52 13.40 -16.78
CA GLU A 117 -0.29 12.81 -17.35
C GLU A 117 0.92 13.00 -16.42
N GLN A 118 1.08 14.20 -15.85
CA GLN A 118 2.16 14.47 -14.89
C GLN A 118 2.01 13.60 -13.64
N LEU A 119 0.81 13.50 -13.07
CA LEU A 119 0.53 12.64 -11.92
C LEU A 119 0.84 11.17 -12.23
N HIS A 120 0.44 10.68 -13.39
CA HIS A 120 0.69 9.33 -13.83
C HIS A 120 2.20 9.00 -13.84
N ASN A 121 3.01 9.89 -14.44
CA ASN A 121 4.45 9.70 -14.51
C ASN A 121 5.10 9.64 -13.12
N GLU A 122 4.75 10.58 -12.22
CA GLU A 122 5.25 10.61 -10.85
C GLU A 122 4.79 9.38 -10.05
N THR A 123 3.55 8.92 -10.26
CA THR A 123 3.02 7.71 -9.59
C THR A 123 3.80 6.46 -10.00
N ILE A 124 4.11 6.30 -11.29
CA ILE A 124 4.91 5.17 -11.79
C ILE A 124 6.33 5.25 -11.24
N GLU A 125 6.96 6.43 -11.24
CA GLU A 125 8.30 6.61 -10.70
C GLU A 125 8.36 6.27 -9.20
N PHE A 126 7.34 6.69 -8.43
CA PHE A 126 7.32 6.51 -6.99
C PHE A 126 7.00 5.08 -6.54
N PHE A 127 6.01 4.44 -7.15
CA PHE A 127 5.52 3.10 -6.75
C PHE A 127 6.10 1.95 -7.57
N GLY A 128 6.75 2.22 -8.71
CA GLY A 128 7.22 1.19 -9.64
C GLY A 128 6.06 0.34 -10.17
N SER A 129 6.03 -0.95 -9.80
CA SER A 129 4.95 -1.87 -10.13
C SER A 129 3.99 -2.15 -8.96
N ASN A 130 4.26 -1.57 -7.78
CA ASN A 130 3.51 -1.85 -6.55
C ASN A 130 2.39 -0.83 -6.33
N PHE A 131 1.54 -0.65 -7.34
CA PHE A 131 0.50 0.38 -7.32
C PHE A 131 -0.52 0.15 -6.21
N PRO A 132 -0.75 1.14 -5.32
CA PRO A 132 -1.86 1.12 -4.36
C PRO A 132 -3.21 1.36 -5.07
N ALA A 133 -4.30 1.18 -4.33
CA ALA A 133 -5.58 1.71 -4.77
C ALA A 133 -5.53 3.24 -4.76
N ASN A 134 -6.10 3.89 -5.80
CA ASN A 134 -6.09 5.35 -5.92
C ASN A 134 -7.50 5.91 -6.12
N THR A 135 -7.67 7.15 -5.68
CA THR A 135 -8.82 7.99 -6.05
C THR A 135 -8.34 9.40 -6.30
N LEU A 136 -8.55 9.91 -7.52
CA LEU A 136 -8.30 11.30 -7.88
C LEU A 136 -9.56 12.11 -7.66
N ILE A 137 -9.44 13.25 -6.98
CA ILE A 137 -10.55 14.11 -6.55
C ILE A 137 -10.24 15.54 -6.97
N PRO A 138 -10.83 16.06 -8.05
CA PRO A 138 -10.78 17.49 -8.37
C PRO A 138 -11.48 18.29 -7.29
N VAL A 139 -10.84 19.35 -6.82
CA VAL A 139 -11.36 20.23 -5.76
C VAL A 139 -11.29 21.70 -6.19
N PRO A 140 -12.19 22.56 -5.71
CA PRO A 140 -12.16 23.99 -6.06
C PRO A 140 -11.01 24.75 -5.39
N ARG A 141 -10.54 24.28 -4.23
CA ARG A 141 -9.37 24.80 -3.51
C ARG A 141 -8.90 23.80 -2.46
N LEU A 142 -7.67 23.95 -2.03
CA LEU A 142 -7.08 23.27 -0.87
C LEU A 142 -7.00 24.22 0.34
N ALA A 143 -6.29 23.81 1.38
CA ALA A 143 -6.22 24.55 2.63
C ALA A 143 -5.66 25.99 2.44
N LEU A 144 -4.70 26.17 1.57
CA LEU A 144 -4.11 27.46 1.23
C LEU A 144 -4.29 27.77 -0.27
N ASP A 145 -4.38 29.07 -0.63
CA ASP A 145 -4.74 29.49 -1.97
C ASP A 145 -3.75 29.06 -3.07
N ASN A 146 -2.47 28.92 -2.72
CA ASN A 146 -1.43 28.55 -3.68
C ASN A 146 -1.15 27.02 -3.72
N MET A 147 -1.90 26.22 -2.97
CA MET A 147 -1.81 24.76 -3.08
C MET A 147 -2.56 24.29 -4.33
N LEU A 148 -1.89 23.49 -5.17
CA LEU A 148 -2.47 22.93 -6.40
C LEU A 148 -2.69 21.43 -6.30
N VAL A 149 -1.99 20.75 -5.39
CA VAL A 149 -2.07 19.31 -5.18
C VAL A 149 -1.82 18.95 -3.72
N GLU A 150 -2.56 17.97 -3.24
CA GLU A 150 -2.40 17.35 -1.92
C GLU A 150 -2.60 15.84 -2.04
N ILE A 151 -1.82 15.04 -1.32
CA ILE A 151 -1.93 13.58 -1.30
C ILE A 151 -1.98 13.10 0.14
N ASP A 152 -2.97 12.29 0.49
CA ASP A 152 -2.99 11.47 1.70
C ASP A 152 -2.75 9.99 1.37
N ALA A 153 -2.37 9.20 2.37
CA ALA A 153 -2.12 7.78 2.17
C ALA A 153 -2.46 6.92 3.39
N ILE A 154 -2.84 5.67 3.12
CA ILE A 154 -2.97 4.60 4.11
C ILE A 154 -1.86 3.59 3.84
N VAL A 155 -1.12 3.26 4.89
CA VAL A 155 0.06 2.40 4.86
C VAL A 155 -0.19 1.21 5.78
N VAL A 156 0.21 0.01 5.34
CA VAL A 156 0.20 -1.19 6.21
C VAL A 156 1.61 -1.73 6.29
N ILE A 157 2.13 -1.82 7.51
CA ILE A 157 3.43 -2.39 7.83
C ILE A 157 3.17 -3.81 8.33
N PRO A 158 3.45 -4.86 7.53
CA PRO A 158 3.21 -6.24 7.92
C PRO A 158 3.97 -6.60 9.19
N ASN A 159 3.36 -7.42 10.05
CA ASN A 159 4.04 -7.99 11.21
C ASN A 159 5.24 -8.82 10.73
N LYS A 160 6.34 -8.74 11.47
CA LYS A 160 7.57 -9.52 11.21
C LYS A 160 7.44 -10.96 11.68
#